data_e0676a45b656de9ce64726d7c179d43f
#
_entry.id   e0676a45b656de9ce64726d7c179d43f
#
_cell.length_a   1.000
_cell.length_b   1.000
_cell.length_c   1.000
_cell.angle_alpha   90.00
_cell.angle_beta   90.00
_cell.angle_gamma   90.00
#
_symmetry.space_group_name_H-M   'P 1'
#
loop_
_entity.id
_entity.type
_entity.pdbx_description
1 polymer ?
#
loop_
_entity_poly.entity_id
_entity_poly.type
_entity_poly.pdbx_seq_one_letter_code
_entity_poly.pdbx_strand_id
1 'polypeptide(L)'
;MSICLKDFGVVCALGDSKVSVAAGLLQGFRGGLVLDSELPNAEPQYVGRVADSTFDKIVAGLDTDTNDKILTRNDKLGKLAYLQIADTLAPLIAEFGEQRIAVVIGTSTSGIEYGEQGIKTKNSDR
;
A
#
# COMPACT_ATOMS: atom_id res chain seq x y z
N MET A 1 -1.79 24.32 -20.88
CA MET A 1 -2.51 23.55 -19.84
C MET A 1 -1.48 23.11 -18.82
N SER A 2 -1.59 23.50 -17.56
CA SER A 2 -0.64 23.10 -16.53
C SER A 2 -1.23 21.97 -15.70
N ILE A 3 -0.40 20.95 -15.39
CA ILE A 3 -0.74 19.85 -14.49
C ILE A 3 -0.06 20.14 -13.15
N CYS A 4 -0.81 20.06 -12.06
CA CYS A 4 -0.30 20.28 -10.71
C CYS A 4 -0.47 19.04 -9.87
N LEU A 5 0.58 18.61 -9.18
CA LEU A 5 0.48 17.62 -8.10
C LEU A 5 -0.07 18.33 -6.86
N LYS A 6 -1.27 17.98 -6.44
CA LYS A 6 -1.95 18.63 -5.31
C LYS A 6 -1.66 17.96 -3.97
N ASP A 7 -1.64 16.64 -3.97
CA ASP A 7 -1.34 15.85 -2.77
C ASP A 7 -0.82 14.47 -3.16
N PHE A 8 -0.30 13.72 -2.21
CA PHE A 8 0.12 12.32 -2.38
C PHE A 8 -0.04 11.54 -1.08
N GLY A 9 -0.27 10.24 -1.21
CA GLY A 9 -0.23 9.29 -0.11
C GLY A 9 0.96 8.35 -0.26
N VAL A 10 1.56 7.94 0.84
CA VAL A 10 2.70 7.01 0.84
C VAL A 10 2.60 6.02 1.98
N VAL A 11 2.84 4.74 1.66
CA VAL A 11 2.96 3.64 2.63
C VAL A 11 4.13 2.76 2.22
N CYS A 12 5.06 2.56 3.12
CA CYS A 12 6.24 1.73 2.87
C CYS A 12 6.83 1.22 4.19
N ALA A 13 7.94 0.50 4.12
CA ALA A 13 8.65 -0.02 5.29
C ALA A 13 9.14 1.06 6.28
N LEU A 14 9.25 2.32 5.85
CA LEU A 14 9.62 3.44 6.72
C LEU A 14 8.45 4.01 7.51
N GLY A 15 7.22 3.76 7.06
CA GLY A 15 6.01 4.27 7.71
C GLY A 15 4.78 4.24 6.83
N ASP A 16 3.67 4.67 7.42
CA ASP A 16 2.32 4.65 6.85
C ASP A 16 1.74 6.06 6.67
N SER A 17 2.56 7.08 6.71
CA SER A 17 2.18 8.47 6.50
C SER A 17 3.33 9.29 5.91
N LYS A 18 3.01 10.41 5.28
CA LYS A 18 4.00 11.37 4.76
C LYS A 18 5.02 11.77 5.84
N VAL A 19 4.54 12.03 7.04
CA VAL A 19 5.38 12.48 8.17
C VAL A 19 6.32 11.37 8.65
N SER A 20 5.79 10.17 8.88
CA SER A 20 6.60 9.04 9.35
C SER A 20 7.65 8.61 8.32
N VAL A 21 7.28 8.59 7.04
CA VAL A 21 8.23 8.27 5.96
C VAL A 21 9.32 9.32 5.82
N ALA A 22 8.97 10.61 5.85
CA ALA A 22 9.96 11.69 5.81
C ALA A 22 10.91 11.63 7.00
N ALA A 23 10.39 11.44 8.21
CA ALA A 23 11.21 11.29 9.41
C ALA A 23 12.14 10.08 9.33
N GLY A 24 11.62 8.93 8.87
CA GLY A 24 12.40 7.72 8.68
C GLY A 24 13.56 7.90 7.69
N LEU A 25 13.30 8.58 6.57
CA LEU A 25 14.32 8.89 5.57
C LEU A 25 15.43 9.78 6.14
N LEU A 26 15.06 10.87 6.82
CA LEU A 26 16.00 11.83 7.38
C LEU A 26 16.86 11.22 8.50
N GLN A 27 16.30 10.29 9.27
CA GLN A 27 17.00 9.62 10.37
C GLN A 27 17.78 8.37 9.94
N GLY A 28 17.68 7.96 8.67
CA GLY A 28 18.28 6.70 8.20
C GLY A 28 17.67 5.47 8.89
N PHE A 29 16.36 5.53 9.22
CA PHE A 29 15.65 4.47 9.93
C PHE A 29 15.65 3.17 9.11
N ARG A 30 15.96 2.05 9.76
CA ARG A 30 16.02 0.72 9.15
C ARG A 30 15.08 -0.30 9.80
N GLY A 31 14.24 0.13 10.75
CA GLY A 31 13.38 -0.76 11.52
C GLY A 31 12.31 -1.51 10.71
N GLY A 32 12.03 -1.06 9.49
CA GLY A 32 11.14 -1.77 8.57
C GLY A 32 11.85 -2.82 7.70
N LEU A 33 13.17 -3.00 7.85
CA LEU A 33 13.91 -4.06 7.17
C LEU A 33 13.87 -5.33 8.02
N VAL A 34 13.36 -6.42 7.46
CA VAL A 34 13.33 -7.74 8.06
C VAL A 34 14.13 -8.73 7.23
N LEU A 35 14.84 -9.63 7.90
CA LEU A 35 15.50 -10.73 7.21
C LEU A 35 14.42 -11.75 6.81
N ASP A 36 14.25 -11.94 5.51
CA ASP A 36 13.34 -12.92 4.94
C ASP A 36 14.12 -14.14 4.45
N SER A 37 13.84 -15.30 5.06
CA SER A 37 14.42 -16.59 4.74
C SER A 37 13.45 -17.52 4.00
N GLU A 38 12.22 -17.06 3.76
CA GLU A 38 11.17 -17.85 3.12
C GLU A 38 11.08 -17.65 1.61
N LEU A 39 11.96 -16.82 1.06
CA LEU A 39 12.03 -16.59 -0.39
C LEU A 39 12.43 -17.89 -1.11
N PRO A 40 11.61 -18.38 -2.04
CA PRO A 40 11.88 -19.64 -2.75
C PRO A 40 13.22 -19.56 -3.48
N ASN A 41 14.09 -20.55 -3.22
CA ASN A 41 15.40 -20.70 -3.86
C ASN A 41 16.37 -19.51 -3.73
N ALA A 42 16.20 -18.68 -2.69
CA ALA A 42 17.08 -17.56 -2.44
C ALA A 42 17.77 -17.68 -1.07
N GLU A 43 18.99 -17.13 -0.98
CA GLU A 43 19.64 -16.87 0.29
C GLU A 43 18.82 -15.87 1.10
N PRO A 44 18.82 -15.93 2.44
CA PRO A 44 18.14 -14.96 3.28
C PRO A 44 18.49 -13.52 2.91
N GLN A 45 17.49 -12.69 2.68
CA GLN A 45 17.68 -11.30 2.24
C GLN A 45 16.89 -10.33 3.12
N TYR A 46 17.42 -9.11 3.25
CA TYR A 46 16.66 -8.04 3.89
C TYR A 46 15.62 -7.46 2.94
N VAL A 47 14.37 -7.51 3.36
CA VAL A 47 13.24 -6.94 2.61
C VAL A 47 12.58 -5.83 3.43
N GLY A 48 12.08 -4.80 2.75
CA GLY A 48 11.26 -3.77 3.38
C GLY A 48 9.85 -4.30 3.59
N ARG A 49 9.38 -4.40 4.84
CA ARG A 49 8.05 -4.91 5.16
C ARG A 49 7.23 -3.85 5.91
N VAL A 50 6.03 -3.59 5.44
CA VAL A 50 5.03 -2.82 6.19
C VAL A 50 4.48 -3.70 7.30
N ALA A 51 4.47 -3.21 8.54
CA ALA A 51 3.97 -3.95 9.70
C ALA A 51 2.48 -4.29 9.55
N ASP A 52 2.09 -5.49 9.97
CA ASP A 52 0.69 -5.93 9.87
C ASP A 52 -0.26 -5.09 10.72
N SER A 53 0.20 -4.60 11.88
CA SER A 53 -0.54 -3.65 12.72
C SER A 53 -0.93 -2.33 12.01
N THR A 54 -0.25 -1.99 10.93
CA THR A 54 -0.62 -0.84 10.08
C THR A 54 -1.99 -1.03 9.45
N PHE A 55 -2.38 -2.27 9.17
CA PHE A 55 -3.66 -2.60 8.53
C PHE A 55 -4.85 -2.58 9.51
N ASP A 56 -4.62 -2.63 10.81
CA ASP A 56 -5.67 -2.53 11.82
C ASP A 56 -6.44 -1.20 11.71
N LYS A 57 -5.76 -0.15 11.23
CA LYS A 57 -6.35 1.17 10.96
C LYS A 57 -7.41 1.15 9.86
N ILE A 58 -7.36 0.19 8.94
CA ILE A 58 -8.33 0.06 7.84
C ILE A 58 -9.62 -0.58 8.34
N VAL A 59 -9.52 -1.54 9.25
CA VAL A 59 -10.67 -2.30 9.77
C VAL A 59 -11.64 -1.38 10.51
N ALA A 60 -11.13 -0.34 11.16
CA ALA A 60 -11.94 0.65 11.87
C ALA A 60 -12.72 1.63 10.96
N GLY A 61 -12.42 1.69 9.67
CA GLY A 61 -12.99 2.63 8.70
C GLY A 61 -13.63 1.98 7.47
N LEU A 62 -13.77 0.67 7.45
CA LEU A 62 -14.47 -0.03 6.39
C LEU A 62 -15.97 0.02 6.68
N ASP A 63 -16.71 0.79 5.88
CA ASP A 63 -18.12 0.55 5.68
C ASP A 63 -18.30 -0.91 5.25
N THR A 64 -19.03 -1.66 6.06
CA THR A 64 -19.32 -3.10 5.89
C THR A 64 -20.20 -3.40 4.67
N ASP A 65 -20.45 -2.41 3.83
CA ASP A 65 -21.38 -2.48 2.70
C ASP A 65 -20.75 -2.91 1.35
N THR A 66 -19.47 -3.16 1.33
CA THR A 66 -18.84 -3.76 0.14
C THR A 66 -18.68 -5.26 0.35
N ASN A 67 -19.62 -6.02 -0.26
CA ASN A 67 -19.51 -7.46 -0.53
C ASN A 67 -18.18 -8.08 -0.09
N ASP A 68 -18.20 -9.04 0.82
CA ASP A 68 -17.19 -9.98 1.34
C ASP A 68 -15.94 -10.31 0.49
N LYS A 69 -15.45 -9.35 -0.28
CA LYS A 69 -14.17 -9.47 -0.94
C LYS A 69 -13.08 -9.33 0.10
N ILE A 70 -12.43 -10.41 0.41
CA ILE A 70 -11.19 -10.42 1.17
C ILE A 70 -10.22 -9.46 0.49
N LEU A 71 -9.99 -8.30 1.12
CA LEU A 71 -9.01 -7.34 0.63
C LEU A 71 -7.61 -7.95 0.69
N THR A 72 -6.92 -7.90 -0.40
CA THR A 72 -5.53 -8.34 -0.47
C THR A 72 -4.63 -7.38 0.31
N ARG A 73 -3.41 -7.81 0.62
CA ARG A 73 -2.42 -6.93 1.22
C ARG A 73 -2.19 -5.66 0.37
N ASN A 74 -2.18 -5.83 -0.95
CA ASN A 74 -2.00 -4.72 -1.88
C ASN A 74 -3.19 -3.74 -1.89
N ASP A 75 -4.42 -4.25 -1.81
CA ASP A 75 -5.62 -3.41 -1.69
C ASP A 75 -5.59 -2.59 -0.39
N LYS A 76 -5.15 -3.21 0.70
CA LYS A 76 -4.97 -2.53 1.99
C LYS A 76 -3.94 -1.41 1.92
N LEU A 77 -2.79 -1.65 1.28
CA LEU A 77 -1.77 -0.62 1.06
C LEU A 77 -2.31 0.54 0.23
N GLY A 78 -3.00 0.25 -0.87
CA GLY A 78 -3.66 1.24 -1.70
C GLY A 78 -4.69 2.06 -0.93
N LYS A 79 -5.52 1.42 -0.11
CA LYS A 79 -6.52 2.08 0.74
C LYS A 79 -5.87 3.02 1.75
N LEU A 80 -4.81 2.59 2.42
CA LEU A 80 -4.06 3.44 3.38
C LEU A 80 -3.46 4.67 2.70
N ALA A 81 -2.88 4.51 1.51
CA ALA A 81 -2.35 5.63 0.75
C ALA A 81 -3.46 6.58 0.32
N TYR A 82 -4.60 6.06 -0.14
CA TYR A 82 -5.76 6.86 -0.51
C TYR A 82 -6.32 7.68 0.65
N LEU A 83 -6.45 7.10 1.84
CA LEU A 83 -6.97 7.79 3.02
C LEU A 83 -6.15 9.03 3.39
N GLN A 84 -4.86 9.08 3.03
CA GLN A 84 -4.01 10.25 3.29
C GLN A 84 -4.34 11.46 2.39
N ILE A 85 -5.04 11.24 1.28
CA ILE A 85 -5.40 12.30 0.32
C ILE A 85 -6.92 12.54 0.24
N ALA A 86 -7.72 11.74 0.92
CA ALA A 86 -9.17 11.78 0.81
C ALA A 86 -9.74 13.18 1.14
N ASP A 87 -9.25 13.79 2.21
CA ASP A 87 -9.69 15.12 2.66
C ASP A 87 -9.30 16.24 1.67
N THR A 88 -8.19 16.08 0.95
CA THR A 88 -7.77 17.00 -0.10
C THR A 88 -8.57 16.77 -1.39
N LEU A 89 -8.94 15.54 -1.67
CA LEU A 89 -9.59 15.15 -2.91
C LEU A 89 -11.03 15.65 -3.01
N ALA A 90 -11.81 15.53 -1.94
CA ALA A 90 -13.22 15.88 -1.95
C ALA A 90 -13.49 17.35 -2.37
N PRO A 91 -12.83 18.37 -1.79
CA PRO A 91 -13.01 19.76 -2.23
C PRO A 91 -12.51 20.01 -3.67
N LEU A 92 -11.47 19.31 -4.11
CA LEU A 92 -10.98 19.45 -5.49
C LEU A 92 -12.00 18.89 -6.51
N ILE A 93 -12.66 17.78 -6.19
CA ILE A 93 -13.74 17.22 -7.02
C ILE A 93 -14.89 18.23 -7.10
N ALA A 94 -15.25 18.84 -5.97
CA ALA A 94 -16.35 19.81 -5.93
C ALA A 94 -16.00 21.08 -6.75
N GLU A 95 -14.74 21.53 -6.75
CA GLU A 95 -14.30 22.73 -7.45
C GLU A 95 -14.10 22.50 -8.96
N PHE A 96 -13.44 21.40 -9.34
CA PHE A 96 -12.99 21.19 -10.74
C PHE A 96 -13.79 20.13 -11.49
N GLY A 97 -14.55 19.30 -10.80
CA GLY A 97 -15.25 18.14 -11.35
C GLY A 97 -14.33 16.92 -11.49
N GLU A 98 -14.90 15.72 -11.39
CA GLU A 98 -14.16 14.44 -11.42
C GLU A 98 -13.30 14.27 -12.70
N GLN A 99 -13.81 14.76 -13.83
CA GLN A 99 -13.13 14.62 -15.13
C GLN A 99 -11.82 15.40 -15.25
N ARG A 100 -11.54 16.30 -14.31
CA ARG A 100 -10.32 17.11 -14.28
C ARG A 100 -9.29 16.64 -13.25
N ILE A 101 -9.60 15.57 -12.55
CA ILE A 101 -8.75 15.01 -11.51
C ILE A 101 -8.27 13.64 -11.94
N ALA A 102 -6.97 13.40 -11.82
CA ALA A 102 -6.36 12.10 -12.03
C ALA A 102 -5.70 11.62 -10.74
N VAL A 103 -5.90 10.35 -10.41
CA VAL A 103 -5.19 9.65 -9.34
C VAL A 103 -4.23 8.66 -9.99
N VAL A 104 -2.96 8.75 -9.63
CA VAL A 104 -1.92 7.84 -10.11
C VAL A 104 -1.46 6.97 -8.96
N ILE A 105 -1.53 5.66 -9.11
CA ILE A 105 -1.09 4.69 -8.10
C ILE A 105 0.14 3.98 -8.62
N GLY A 106 1.23 4.06 -7.85
CA GLY A 106 2.45 3.30 -8.08
C GLY A 106 2.59 2.17 -7.06
N THR A 107 2.83 0.95 -7.53
CA THR A 107 3.13 -0.21 -6.68
C THR A 107 4.19 -1.07 -7.35
N SER A 108 5.08 -1.66 -6.55
CA SER A 108 6.19 -2.46 -7.10
C SER A 108 5.81 -3.90 -7.43
N THR A 109 4.78 -4.46 -6.81
CA THR A 109 4.54 -5.92 -6.83
C THR A 109 3.04 -6.28 -6.84
N SER A 110 2.25 -5.59 -7.65
CA SER A 110 0.81 -5.85 -7.76
C SER A 110 0.54 -7.27 -8.31
N GLY A 111 -0.17 -8.10 -7.52
CA GLY A 111 -0.65 -9.43 -7.95
C GLY A 111 0.34 -10.58 -7.84
N ILE A 112 1.61 -10.37 -7.48
CA ILE A 112 2.61 -11.45 -7.34
C ILE A 112 2.21 -12.46 -6.27
N GLU A 113 1.68 -12.00 -5.13
CA GLU A 113 1.24 -12.87 -4.03
C GLU A 113 0.23 -13.94 -4.47
N TYR A 114 -0.72 -13.59 -5.33
CA TYR A 114 -1.67 -14.56 -5.89
C TYR A 114 -1.01 -15.54 -6.86
N GLY A 115 -0.04 -15.07 -7.65
CA GLY A 115 0.74 -15.93 -8.52
C GLY A 115 1.53 -16.97 -7.73
N GLU A 116 2.16 -16.58 -6.65
CA GLU A 116 2.90 -17.46 -5.76
C GLU A 116 2.00 -18.48 -5.06
N GLN A 117 0.83 -18.05 -4.56
CA GLN A 117 -0.15 -18.94 -3.95
C GLN A 117 -0.67 -19.96 -4.96
N GLY A 118 -0.97 -19.53 -6.19
CA GLY A 118 -1.40 -20.42 -7.27
C GLY A 118 -0.35 -21.48 -7.63
N ILE A 119 0.94 -21.12 -7.63
CA ILE A 119 2.04 -22.06 -7.88
C ILE A 119 2.19 -23.04 -6.72
N LYS A 120 2.11 -22.58 -5.47
CA LYS A 120 2.20 -23.43 -4.27
C LYS A 120 1.08 -24.47 -4.25
N THR A 121 -0.16 -24.06 -4.53
CA THR A 121 -1.33 -24.97 -4.58
C THR A 121 -1.15 -26.04 -5.65
N LYS A 122 -0.73 -25.66 -6.86
CA LYS A 122 -0.53 -26.59 -7.97
C LYS A 122 0.59 -27.61 -7.69
N ASN A 123 1.60 -27.25 -6.93
CA ASN A 123 2.68 -28.15 -6.56
C ASN A 123 2.32 -29.09 -5.40
N SER A 124 1.32 -28.76 -4.60
CA SER A 124 0.82 -29.60 -3.50
C SER A 124 -0.11 -30.72 -3.98
N ASP A 125 -0.67 -30.60 -5.18
CA ASP A 125 -1.57 -31.59 -5.80
C ASP A 125 -0.84 -32.62 -6.68
N ARG A 126 0.48 -32.65 -6.63
CA ARG A 126 1.34 -33.64 -7.30
C ARG A 126 2.09 -34.51 -6.33
#